data_c334562ed97d3bd28ab0aa9191929287
#
_entry.id   c334562ed97d3bd28ab0aa9191929287
#
_cell.length_a   1.000
_cell.length_b   1.000
_cell.length_c   1.000
_cell.angle_alpha   90.00
_cell.angle_beta   90.00
_cell.angle_gamma   90.00
#
_symmetry.space_group_name_H-M   'P 1'
#
loop_
_entity.id
_entity.type
_entity.pdbx_description
1 polymer ?
#
loop_
_entity_poly.entity_id
_entity_poly.type
_entity_poly.pdbx_seq_one_letter_code
_entity_poly.pdbx_strand_id
1 'polypeptide(L)'
;GFANGIVAEGRVVFLAGQIGWNAEQEFDSTDFVAQARQALANIVALVAEAGGGPEHITRLTWFVTDKKDYLSRLRELGDAYRAVMGKHFPTMTLVQVVALVEDLAKVEIEATAVVPHR
;
A
#
# COMPACT_ATOMS: atom_id res chain seq x y z
N GLY A 1 13.66 4.12 5.01
CA GLY A 1 12.90 5.21 5.46
C GLY A 1 11.86 5.76 4.55
N PHE A 2 10.93 6.44 5.16
CA PHE A 2 9.86 7.13 4.44
C PHE A 2 10.08 8.63 4.50
N ALA A 3 9.58 9.35 3.50
CA ALA A 3 9.65 10.79 3.47
C ALA A 3 8.71 11.40 4.51
N ASN A 4 9.11 12.51 5.13
CA ASN A 4 8.24 13.25 6.04
C ASN A 4 7.28 14.17 5.29
N GLY A 5 7.63 14.57 4.07
CA GLY A 5 6.80 15.40 3.23
C GLY A 5 7.24 15.31 1.78
N ILE A 6 6.29 15.48 0.87
CA ILE A 6 6.52 15.47 -0.57
C ILE A 6 5.72 16.60 -1.19
N VAL A 7 6.36 17.36 -2.08
CA VAL A 7 5.69 18.32 -2.96
C VAL A 7 5.66 17.72 -4.35
N ALA A 8 4.51 17.75 -5.00
CA ALA A 8 4.37 17.20 -6.35
C ALA A 8 3.39 18.03 -7.18
N GLU A 9 3.60 18.05 -8.49
CA GLU A 9 2.72 18.71 -9.44
C GLU A 9 2.28 17.70 -10.49
N GLY A 10 1.00 17.74 -10.85
CA GLY A 10 0.44 16.84 -11.84
C GLY A 10 -1.03 16.59 -11.60
N ARG A 11 -1.52 15.47 -12.12
CA ARG A 11 -2.89 15.02 -11.90
C ARG A 11 -2.95 14.18 -10.64
N VAL A 12 -3.81 14.58 -9.71
CA VAL A 12 -3.95 13.88 -8.43
C VAL A 12 -4.84 12.65 -8.61
N VAL A 13 -4.37 11.51 -8.11
CA VAL A 13 -5.11 10.25 -8.13
C VAL A 13 -5.37 9.82 -6.69
N PHE A 14 -6.65 9.70 -6.34
CA PHE A 14 -7.06 9.22 -5.03
C PHE A 14 -7.42 7.75 -5.14
N LEU A 15 -6.77 6.90 -4.35
CA LEU A 15 -7.00 5.46 -4.36
C LEU A 15 -7.64 5.04 -3.04
N ALA A 16 -8.79 4.39 -3.16
CA ALA A 16 -9.47 3.83 -1.99
C ALA A 16 -8.61 2.75 -1.33
N GLY A 17 -8.92 2.43 -0.08
CA GLY A 17 -8.23 1.37 0.65
C GLY A 17 -8.26 0.05 -0.10
N GLN A 18 -7.09 -0.57 -0.23
CA GLN A 18 -6.90 -1.88 -0.85
C GLN A 18 -6.52 -2.88 0.22
N ILE A 19 -7.15 -4.04 0.19
CA ILE A 19 -6.82 -5.15 1.07
C ILE A 19 -6.09 -6.23 0.28
N GLY A 20 -5.64 -7.28 0.95
CA GLY A 20 -4.77 -8.29 0.35
C GLY A 20 -5.51 -9.36 -0.45
N TRP A 21 -6.60 -9.00 -1.14
CA TRP A 21 -7.28 -9.95 -2.01
C TRP A 21 -6.91 -9.73 -3.49
N ASN A 22 -7.12 -10.78 -4.30
CA ASN A 22 -6.81 -10.77 -5.73
C ASN A 22 -7.93 -10.11 -6.55
N ALA A 23 -7.81 -10.16 -7.88
CA ALA A 23 -8.78 -9.55 -8.80
C ALA A 23 -10.18 -10.17 -8.71
N GLU A 24 -10.29 -11.41 -8.21
CA GLU A 24 -11.56 -12.10 -7.96
C GLU A 24 -12.12 -11.83 -6.56
N GLN A 25 -11.49 -10.91 -5.80
CA GLN A 25 -11.85 -10.59 -4.44
C GLN A 25 -11.73 -11.79 -3.48
N GLU A 26 -10.67 -12.58 -3.69
CA GLU A 26 -10.35 -13.72 -2.86
C GLU A 26 -8.98 -13.55 -2.22
N PHE A 27 -8.83 -14.01 -0.97
CA PHE A 27 -7.55 -14.00 -0.29
C PHE A 27 -6.76 -15.25 -0.62
N ASP A 28 -5.62 -15.08 -1.29
CA ASP A 28 -4.70 -16.19 -1.57
C ASP A 28 -3.93 -16.62 -0.32
N SER A 29 -3.87 -15.76 0.70
CA SER A 29 -3.11 -16.01 1.92
C SER A 29 -3.72 -15.31 3.12
N THR A 30 -3.56 -15.92 4.30
CA THR A 30 -3.87 -15.30 5.58
C THR A 30 -2.64 -14.64 6.21
N ASP A 31 -1.48 -14.72 5.55
CA ASP A 31 -0.23 -14.14 6.05
C ASP A 31 -0.23 -12.61 5.87
N PHE A 32 0.14 -11.89 6.92
CA PHE A 32 0.18 -10.43 6.93
C PHE A 32 1.06 -9.86 5.80
N VAL A 33 2.30 -10.37 5.66
CA VAL A 33 3.24 -9.85 4.65
C VAL A 33 2.74 -10.14 3.24
N ALA A 34 2.19 -11.33 2.99
CA ALA A 34 1.61 -11.67 1.70
C ALA A 34 0.42 -10.78 1.37
N GLN A 35 -0.44 -10.49 2.35
CA GLN A 35 -1.57 -9.58 2.15
C GLN A 35 -1.10 -8.14 1.88
N ALA A 36 -0.08 -7.67 2.60
CA ALA A 36 0.48 -6.33 2.38
C ALA A 36 1.05 -6.21 0.96
N ARG A 37 1.78 -7.23 0.51
CA ARG A 37 2.32 -7.27 -0.86
C ARG A 37 1.20 -7.20 -1.89
N GLN A 38 0.13 -7.96 -1.70
CA GLN A 38 -1.01 -7.96 -2.63
C GLN A 38 -1.71 -6.59 -2.65
N ALA A 39 -1.91 -6.00 -1.48
CA ALA A 39 -2.54 -4.68 -1.39
C ALA A 39 -1.70 -3.62 -2.12
N LEU A 40 -0.38 -3.64 -1.96
CA LEU A 40 0.52 -2.74 -2.67
C LEU A 40 0.47 -2.99 -4.18
N ALA A 41 0.43 -4.25 -4.61
CA ALA A 41 0.31 -4.59 -6.03
C ALA A 41 -1.01 -4.06 -6.61
N ASN A 42 -2.10 -4.14 -5.86
CA ASN A 42 -3.39 -3.57 -6.27
C ASN A 42 -3.29 -2.05 -6.47
N ILE A 43 -2.61 -1.36 -5.55
CA ILE A 43 -2.37 0.08 -5.65
C ILE A 43 -1.56 0.42 -6.91
N VAL A 44 -0.47 -0.29 -7.14
CA VAL A 44 0.40 -0.03 -8.31
C VAL A 44 -0.36 -0.25 -9.61
N ALA A 45 -1.21 -1.30 -9.67
CA ALA A 45 -2.04 -1.57 -10.84
C ALA A 45 -3.02 -0.41 -11.12
N LEU A 46 -3.63 0.14 -10.07
CA LEU A 46 -4.55 1.27 -10.21
C LEU A 46 -3.82 2.55 -10.66
N VAL A 47 -2.64 2.81 -10.12
CA VAL A 47 -1.82 3.96 -10.54
C VAL A 47 -1.42 3.82 -12.01
N ALA A 48 -1.11 2.59 -12.45
CA ALA A 48 -0.78 2.33 -13.85
C ALA A 48 -1.96 2.66 -14.78
N GLU A 49 -3.19 2.37 -14.38
CA GLU A 49 -4.38 2.76 -15.14
C GLU A 49 -4.51 4.27 -15.29
N ALA A 50 -4.03 5.04 -14.33
CA ALA A 50 -4.02 6.50 -14.38
C ALA A 50 -2.83 7.07 -15.17
N GLY A 51 -1.96 6.21 -15.67
CA GLY A 51 -0.79 6.62 -16.46
C GLY A 51 0.48 6.85 -15.65
N GLY A 52 0.55 6.30 -14.44
CA GLY A 52 1.71 6.47 -13.57
C GLY A 52 2.33 5.15 -13.12
N GLY A 53 3.33 5.27 -12.28
CA GLY A 53 4.03 4.14 -11.66
C GLY A 53 4.20 4.36 -10.17
N PRO A 54 4.86 3.42 -9.48
CA PRO A 54 5.09 3.52 -8.03
C PRO A 54 5.76 4.84 -7.61
N GLU A 55 6.65 5.37 -8.43
CA GLU A 55 7.38 6.62 -8.17
C GLU A 55 6.47 7.85 -8.07
N HIS A 56 5.22 7.74 -8.52
CA HIS A 56 4.24 8.83 -8.45
C HIS A 56 3.36 8.77 -7.20
N ILE A 57 3.49 7.74 -6.39
CA ILE A 57 2.75 7.63 -5.13
C ILE A 57 3.36 8.61 -4.14
N THR A 58 2.54 9.48 -3.55
CA THR A 58 2.98 10.52 -2.62
C THR A 58 2.64 10.19 -1.17
N ARG A 59 1.60 9.40 -0.94
CA ARG A 59 1.14 9.03 0.41
C ARG A 59 0.63 7.61 0.43
N LEU A 60 1.01 6.89 1.48
CA LEU A 60 0.40 5.62 1.86
C LEU A 60 -0.09 5.73 3.29
N THR A 61 -1.31 5.29 3.54
CA THR A 61 -1.82 5.10 4.90
C THR A 61 -2.13 3.62 5.10
N TRP A 62 -1.52 3.03 6.11
CA TRP A 62 -1.67 1.61 6.44
C TRP A 62 -2.52 1.45 7.68
N PHE A 63 -3.53 0.62 7.58
CA PHE A 63 -4.37 0.20 8.70
C PHE A 63 -4.07 -1.27 8.94
N VAL A 64 -3.55 -1.61 10.10
CA VAL A 64 -3.21 -3.01 10.46
C VAL A 64 -4.01 -3.45 11.67
N THR A 65 -4.38 -4.72 11.71
CA THR A 65 -5.17 -5.27 12.82
C THR A 65 -4.30 -5.69 13.99
N ASP A 66 -3.01 -5.92 13.75
CA ASP A 66 -2.04 -6.28 14.80
C ASP A 66 -0.67 -5.65 14.50
N LYS A 67 -0.33 -4.61 15.22
CA LYS A 67 0.98 -3.95 15.04
C LYS A 67 2.16 -4.86 15.37
N LYS A 68 1.96 -5.92 16.15
CA LYS A 68 3.02 -6.88 16.46
C LYS A 68 3.43 -7.65 15.21
N ASP A 69 2.51 -7.99 14.33
CA ASP A 69 2.84 -8.60 13.04
C ASP A 69 3.76 -7.69 12.24
N TYR A 70 3.45 -6.41 12.20
CA TYR A 70 4.26 -5.42 11.51
C TYR A 70 5.66 -5.32 12.15
N LEU A 71 5.72 -5.10 13.46
CA LEU A 71 6.97 -4.85 14.18
C LEU A 71 7.90 -6.08 14.20
N SER A 72 7.34 -7.28 14.20
CA SER A 72 8.13 -8.51 14.25
C SER A 72 8.63 -8.98 12.88
N ARG A 73 8.12 -8.40 11.79
CA ARG A 73 8.43 -8.86 10.44
C ARG A 73 8.86 -7.74 9.50
N LEU A 74 9.56 -6.74 10.04
CA LEU A 74 9.99 -5.56 9.27
C LEU A 74 10.88 -5.91 8.09
N ARG A 75 11.76 -6.89 8.23
CA ARG A 75 12.65 -7.32 7.15
C ARG A 75 11.89 -7.94 6.00
N GLU A 76 11.02 -8.89 6.29
CA GLU A 76 10.19 -9.56 5.28
C GLU A 76 9.26 -8.58 4.59
N LEU A 77 8.66 -7.69 5.36
CA LEU A 77 7.78 -6.65 4.83
C LEU A 77 8.56 -5.69 3.94
N GLY A 78 9.78 -5.30 4.33
CA GLY A 78 10.64 -4.46 3.53
C GLY A 78 10.99 -5.10 2.18
N ASP A 79 11.27 -6.40 2.17
CA ASP A 79 11.55 -7.15 0.94
C ASP A 79 10.31 -7.18 0.03
N ALA A 80 9.14 -7.45 0.60
CA ALA A 80 7.88 -7.45 -0.15
C ALA A 80 7.56 -6.05 -0.71
N TYR A 81 7.78 -5.02 0.09
CA TYR A 81 7.59 -3.64 -0.32
C TYR A 81 8.48 -3.29 -1.53
N ARG A 82 9.78 -3.57 -1.44
CA ARG A 82 10.72 -3.27 -2.52
C ARG A 82 10.41 -4.06 -3.78
N ALA A 83 9.90 -5.28 -3.65
CA ALA A 83 9.51 -6.09 -4.81
C ALA A 83 8.39 -5.43 -5.63
N VAL A 84 7.50 -4.68 -5.00
CA VAL A 84 6.35 -4.03 -5.64
C VAL A 84 6.62 -2.55 -5.93
N MET A 85 7.17 -1.83 -4.97
CA MET A 85 7.34 -0.38 -5.02
C MET A 85 8.72 0.06 -5.49
N GLY A 86 9.66 -0.86 -5.59
CA GLY A 86 11.04 -0.52 -5.89
C GLY A 86 11.67 0.26 -4.74
N LYS A 87 12.52 1.22 -5.06
CA LYS A 87 13.24 2.04 -4.07
C LYS A 87 12.55 3.35 -3.74
N HIS A 88 11.28 3.49 -4.10
CA HIS A 88 10.51 4.70 -3.81
C HIS A 88 9.83 4.59 -2.45
N PHE A 89 10.07 5.60 -1.61
CA PHE A 89 9.50 5.67 -0.26
C PHE A 89 8.71 6.97 -0.13
N PRO A 90 7.37 6.91 -0.29
CA PRO A 90 6.51 8.10 -0.14
C PRO A 90 6.33 8.47 1.32
N THR A 91 5.51 9.48 1.59
CA THR A 91 5.05 9.72 2.95
C THR A 91 4.21 8.54 3.40
N MET A 92 4.29 8.17 4.67
CA MET A 92 3.57 7.03 5.19
C MET A 92 3.10 7.26 6.61
N THR A 93 1.88 6.81 6.89
CA THR A 93 1.33 6.68 8.24
C THR A 93 0.86 5.26 8.41
N LEU A 94 1.13 4.66 9.56
CA LEU A 94 0.66 3.31 9.88
C LEU A 94 0.04 3.33 11.26
N VAL A 95 -1.19 2.81 11.37
CA VAL A 95 -1.94 2.74 12.62
C VAL A 95 -2.57 1.36 12.78
N GLN A 96 -2.68 0.93 14.05
CA GLN A 96 -3.45 -0.26 14.36
C GLN A 96 -4.92 0.12 14.53
N VAL A 97 -5.80 -0.70 13.96
CA VAL A 97 -7.25 -0.55 14.08
C VAL A 97 -7.83 -1.77 14.78
N VAL A 98 -9.03 -1.62 15.33
CA VAL A 98 -9.72 -2.71 16.05
C VAL A 98 -10.06 -3.85 15.10
N ALA A 99 -10.53 -3.52 13.89
CA ALA A 99 -10.90 -4.50 12.87
C ALA A 99 -10.96 -3.82 11.50
N LEU A 100 -10.86 -4.61 10.45
CA LEU A 100 -11.17 -4.20 9.10
C LEU A 100 -12.51 -4.78 8.71
N VAL A 101 -13.13 -4.22 7.66
CA VAL A 101 -14.48 -4.64 7.27
C VAL A 101 -14.53 -6.11 6.85
N GLU A 102 -13.52 -6.56 6.10
CA GLU A 102 -13.41 -7.96 5.71
C GLU A 102 -12.68 -8.75 6.80
N ASP A 103 -13.33 -9.82 7.32
CA ASP A 103 -12.83 -10.57 8.45
C ASP A 103 -11.44 -11.18 8.24
N LEU A 104 -11.11 -11.57 7.01
CA LEU A 104 -9.82 -12.17 6.70
C LEU A 104 -8.71 -11.13 6.46
N ALA A 105 -9.06 -9.87 6.34
CA ALA A 105 -8.07 -8.82 6.07
C ALA A 105 -7.27 -8.51 7.32
N LYS A 106 -5.94 -8.48 7.18
CA LYS A 106 -5.00 -8.10 8.24
C LYS A 106 -4.40 -6.73 8.02
N VAL A 107 -4.56 -6.18 6.82
CA VAL A 107 -4.03 -4.89 6.43
C VAL A 107 -4.91 -4.28 5.36
N GLU A 108 -5.05 -2.96 5.43
CA GLU A 108 -5.67 -2.15 4.38
C GLU A 108 -4.76 -0.96 4.12
N ILE A 109 -4.53 -0.64 2.85
CA ILE A 109 -3.63 0.45 2.45
C ILE A 109 -4.37 1.34 1.48
N GLU A 110 -4.45 2.64 1.81
CA GLU A 110 -4.92 3.64 0.86
C GLU A 110 -3.75 4.47 0.35
N ALA A 111 -3.91 5.10 -0.79
CA ALA A 111 -2.83 5.85 -1.41
C ALA A 111 -3.33 7.11 -2.10
N THR A 112 -2.43 8.08 -2.20
CA THR A 112 -2.57 9.22 -3.09
C THR A 112 -1.37 9.21 -4.03
N ALA A 113 -1.60 9.44 -5.30
CA ALA A 113 -0.53 9.59 -6.28
C ALA A 113 -0.71 10.90 -7.03
N VAL A 114 0.40 11.44 -7.54
CA VAL A 114 0.39 12.60 -8.42
C VAL A 114 1.14 12.19 -9.68
N VAL A 115 0.41 11.99 -10.75
CA VAL A 115 0.98 11.52 -12.01
C VAL A 115 1.24 12.70 -12.96
N PRO A 116 2.21 12.58 -13.87
CA PRO A 116 2.54 13.68 -14.77
C PRO A 116 1.34 14.13 -15.61
N HIS A 117 1.33 15.41 -15.96
CA HIS A 117 0.38 15.93 -16.94
C HIS A 117 0.60 15.23 -18.28
N ARG A 118 -0.48 15.06 -19.01
CA ARG A 118 -0.42 14.48 -20.35
C ARG A 118 0.01 15.50 -21.40
#